data_a8d4e571df7b90d264c42d1c63226c4e
#
_entry.id   a8d4e571df7b90d264c42d1c63226c4e
#
_cell.length_a   1.000
_cell.length_b   1.000
_cell.length_c   1.000
_cell.angle_alpha   90.00
_cell.angle_beta   90.00
_cell.angle_gamma   90.00
#
_symmetry.space_group_name_H-M   'P 1'
#
loop_
_entity.id
_entity.type
_entity.pdbx_description
1 polymer ?
#
loop_
_entity_poly.entity_id
_entity_poly.type
_entity_poly.pdbx_seq_one_letter_code
_entity_poly.pdbx_strand_id
1 'polypeptide(L)'
;MADFFGIPRRRWPIAIAMVLLLAFTLTWLQGRFDSSDAKKAISAAMGWKPSGTATVFEALTARGEGDPRCEGSVVSQLMGDVDVRCSTPANPQIEYEFRVLLDGKRPPRPANPAAEQLIAQMSSRPR
;
A
#
# COMPACT_ATOMS: atom_id res chain seq x y z
N MET A 1 -16.09 39.99 -20.13
CA MET A 1 -16.99 39.88 -19.00
C MET A 1 -16.35 40.43 -17.75
N ALA A 2 -17.03 41.32 -17.09
CA ALA A 2 -16.51 41.91 -15.86
C ALA A 2 -16.59 40.93 -14.69
N ASP A 3 -17.63 40.13 -14.63
CA ASP A 3 -17.87 39.19 -13.54
C ASP A 3 -18.08 37.78 -14.06
N PHE A 4 -17.46 36.81 -13.40
CA PHE A 4 -17.66 35.41 -13.61
C PHE A 4 -18.07 34.78 -12.30
N PHE A 5 -19.26 34.16 -12.23
CA PHE A 5 -19.86 33.67 -10.99
C PHE A 5 -20.05 34.76 -9.91
N GLY A 6 -20.26 36.02 -10.32
CA GLY A 6 -20.45 37.13 -9.40
C GLY A 6 -19.18 37.67 -8.75
N ILE A 7 -18.01 37.21 -9.16
CA ILE A 7 -16.73 37.64 -8.63
C ILE A 7 -16.20 38.83 -9.47
N PRO A 8 -15.89 40.01 -8.85
CA PRO A 8 -15.33 41.13 -9.59
C PRO A 8 -13.99 40.76 -10.23
N ARG A 9 -13.74 41.30 -11.42
CA ARG A 9 -12.52 41.02 -12.19
C ARG A 9 -11.24 41.29 -11.40
N ARG A 10 -11.25 42.25 -10.51
CA ARG A 10 -10.11 42.60 -9.64
C ARG A 10 -9.75 41.48 -8.67
N ARG A 11 -10.71 40.66 -8.28
CA ARG A 11 -10.53 39.58 -7.28
C ARG A 11 -10.27 38.24 -7.90
N TRP A 12 -10.22 38.16 -9.22
CA TRP A 12 -9.96 36.92 -9.92
C TRP A 12 -8.66 36.23 -9.51
N PRO A 13 -7.52 36.94 -9.39
CA PRO A 13 -6.28 36.32 -8.96
C PRO A 13 -6.38 35.68 -7.58
N ILE A 14 -7.13 36.31 -6.66
CA ILE A 14 -7.34 35.78 -5.32
C ILE A 14 -8.20 34.52 -5.35
N ALA A 15 -9.28 34.54 -6.13
CA ALA A 15 -10.16 33.39 -6.29
C ALA A 15 -9.42 32.19 -6.90
N ILE A 16 -8.61 32.41 -7.93
CA ILE A 16 -7.79 31.38 -8.56
C ILE A 16 -6.79 30.82 -7.56
N ALA A 17 -6.11 31.66 -6.79
CA ALA A 17 -5.14 31.25 -5.78
C ALA A 17 -5.80 30.38 -4.71
N MET A 18 -7.01 30.73 -4.26
CA MET A 18 -7.75 29.93 -3.28
C MET A 18 -8.14 28.57 -3.81
N VAL A 19 -8.61 28.49 -5.05
CA VAL A 19 -8.97 27.22 -5.69
C VAL A 19 -7.74 26.32 -5.82
N LEU A 20 -6.62 26.86 -6.24
CA LEU A 20 -5.37 26.12 -6.36
C LEU A 20 -4.88 25.62 -5.01
N LEU A 21 -4.99 26.44 -3.97
CA LEU A 21 -4.60 26.07 -2.62
C LEU A 21 -5.47 24.92 -2.08
N LEU A 22 -6.78 24.99 -2.28
CA LEU A 22 -7.70 23.92 -1.89
C LEU A 22 -7.40 22.62 -2.63
N ALA A 23 -7.19 22.68 -3.94
CA ALA A 23 -6.85 21.51 -4.74
C ALA A 23 -5.55 20.87 -4.27
N PHE A 24 -4.53 21.68 -4.00
CA PHE A 24 -3.25 21.19 -3.50
C PHE A 24 -3.39 20.53 -2.12
N THR A 25 -4.14 21.16 -1.22
CA THR A 25 -4.38 20.62 0.12
C THR A 25 -5.11 19.30 0.08
N LEU A 26 -6.15 19.17 -0.75
CA LEU A 26 -6.89 17.94 -0.91
C LEU A 26 -6.01 16.82 -1.47
N THR A 27 -5.21 17.11 -2.48
CA THR A 27 -4.28 16.13 -3.07
C THR A 27 -3.26 15.66 -2.05
N TRP A 28 -2.72 16.58 -1.26
CA TRP A 28 -1.74 16.26 -0.21
C TRP A 28 -2.35 15.36 0.88
N LEU A 29 -3.58 15.67 1.32
CA LEU A 29 -4.28 14.85 2.31
C LEU A 29 -4.56 13.45 1.80
N GLN A 30 -5.02 13.30 0.55
CA GLN A 30 -5.26 12.00 -0.05
C GLN A 30 -3.99 11.16 -0.11
N GLY A 31 -2.88 11.75 -0.53
CA GLY A 31 -1.60 11.07 -0.57
C GLY A 31 -1.15 10.60 0.81
N ARG A 32 -1.44 11.40 1.84
CA ARG A 32 -1.09 11.05 3.21
C ARG A 32 -1.92 9.90 3.76
N PHE A 33 -3.22 9.86 3.46
CA PHE A 33 -4.09 8.76 3.85
C PHE A 33 -3.69 7.46 3.15
N ASP A 34 -3.43 7.51 1.85
CA ASP A 34 -2.99 6.34 1.09
C ASP A 34 -1.67 5.79 1.64
N SER A 35 -0.74 6.65 2.01
CA SER A 35 0.53 6.25 2.61
C SER A 35 0.34 5.56 3.97
N SER A 36 -0.58 6.05 4.79
CA SER A 36 -0.91 5.45 6.09
C SER A 36 -1.53 4.06 5.92
N ASP A 37 -2.47 3.91 4.98
CA ASP A 37 -3.11 2.64 4.67
C ASP A 37 -2.10 1.64 4.11
N ALA A 38 -1.20 2.10 3.24
CA ALA A 38 -0.13 1.27 2.70
C ALA A 38 0.78 0.74 3.80
N LYS A 39 1.16 1.57 4.76
CA LYS A 39 1.99 1.16 5.90
C LYS A 39 1.30 0.12 6.76
N LYS A 40 0.01 0.29 7.05
CA LYS A 40 -0.78 -0.68 7.80
C LYS A 40 -0.84 -2.02 7.08
N ALA A 41 -1.08 -1.99 5.77
CA ALA A 41 -1.15 -3.19 4.95
C ALA A 41 0.20 -3.92 4.90
N ILE A 42 1.30 -3.20 4.75
CA ILE A 42 2.64 -3.77 4.75
C ILE A 42 2.91 -4.44 6.10
N SER A 43 2.59 -3.78 7.21
CA SER A 43 2.76 -4.36 8.55
C SER A 43 1.93 -5.62 8.73
N ALA A 44 0.68 -5.63 8.24
CA ALA A 44 -0.19 -6.79 8.31
C ALA A 44 0.35 -7.96 7.48
N ALA A 45 0.83 -7.69 6.27
CA ALA A 45 1.39 -8.71 5.40
C ALA A 45 2.68 -9.29 5.97
N MET A 46 3.57 -8.43 6.44
CA MET A 46 4.87 -8.87 6.96
C MET A 46 4.75 -9.59 8.31
N GLY A 47 3.79 -9.20 9.13
CA GLY A 47 3.53 -9.85 10.41
C GLY A 47 2.68 -11.12 10.30
N TRP A 48 2.21 -11.47 9.13
CA TRP A 48 1.37 -12.64 8.93
C TRP A 48 2.16 -13.93 9.13
N LYS A 49 1.58 -14.87 9.88
CA LYS A 49 2.15 -16.19 10.15
C LYS A 49 1.29 -17.27 9.50
N PRO A 50 1.51 -17.60 8.21
CA PRO A 50 0.66 -18.58 7.51
C PRO A 50 0.64 -19.97 8.16
N SER A 51 1.78 -20.39 8.70
CA SER A 51 1.92 -21.68 9.40
C SER A 51 1.85 -21.55 10.92
N GLY A 52 1.69 -20.34 11.45
CA GLY A 52 1.65 -20.08 12.87
C GLY A 52 3.01 -20.01 13.57
N THR A 53 4.11 -20.25 12.85
CA THR A 53 5.46 -20.30 13.43
C THR A 53 6.36 -19.16 13.00
N ALA A 54 6.41 -18.84 11.71
CA ALA A 54 7.26 -17.80 11.15
C ALA A 54 6.43 -16.75 10.43
N THR A 55 6.88 -15.50 10.49
CA THR A 55 6.25 -14.41 9.74
C THR A 55 6.72 -14.40 8.28
N VAL A 56 5.94 -13.78 7.41
CA VAL A 56 6.33 -13.57 6.01
C VAL A 56 7.61 -12.74 5.95
N PHE A 57 7.76 -11.76 6.83
CA PHE A 57 8.98 -10.95 6.92
C PHE A 57 10.21 -11.81 7.21
N GLU A 58 10.12 -12.72 8.17
CA GLU A 58 11.23 -13.63 8.50
C GLU A 58 11.59 -14.53 7.32
N ALA A 59 10.59 -15.06 6.63
CA ALA A 59 10.80 -15.93 5.47
C ALA A 59 11.46 -15.17 4.32
N LEU A 60 11.02 -13.95 4.03
CA LEU A 60 11.61 -13.13 2.97
C LEU A 60 13.02 -12.66 3.34
N THR A 61 13.26 -12.32 4.60
CA THR A 61 14.59 -11.92 5.08
C THR A 61 15.59 -13.08 4.94
N ALA A 62 15.19 -14.28 5.33
CA ALA A 62 16.05 -15.47 5.21
C ALA A 62 16.34 -15.82 3.75
N ARG A 63 15.33 -15.72 2.89
CA ARG A 63 15.46 -16.06 1.46
C ARG A 63 16.25 -15.02 0.68
N GLY A 64 16.09 -13.75 1.03
CA GLY A 64 16.66 -12.62 0.30
C GLY A 64 17.96 -12.06 0.86
N GLU A 65 18.52 -12.67 1.89
CA GLU A 65 19.76 -12.22 2.54
C GLU A 65 19.68 -10.77 3.05
N GLY A 66 18.52 -10.33 3.47
CA GLY A 66 18.30 -8.99 3.99
C GLY A 66 16.83 -8.64 4.03
N ASP A 67 16.53 -7.47 4.58
CA ASP A 67 15.15 -7.01 4.75
C ASP A 67 14.47 -6.79 3.40
N PRO A 68 13.25 -7.29 3.22
CA PRO A 68 12.50 -7.03 1.98
C PRO A 68 12.08 -5.57 1.90
N ARG A 69 12.02 -5.07 0.66
CA ARG A 69 11.45 -3.75 0.36
C ARG A 69 10.01 -3.95 -0.07
N CYS A 70 9.10 -3.27 0.61
CA CYS A 70 7.68 -3.40 0.34
C CYS A 70 7.06 -2.05 -0.01
N GLU A 71 6.13 -2.08 -0.96
CA GLU A 71 5.33 -0.94 -1.36
C GLU A 71 3.87 -1.34 -1.31
N GLY A 72 3.02 -0.41 -0.86
CA GLY A 72 1.58 -0.62 -0.83
C GLY A 72 0.88 0.28 -1.83
N SER A 73 -0.14 -0.27 -2.48
CA SER A 73 -0.98 0.45 -3.42
C SER A 73 -2.44 0.19 -3.08
N VAL A 74 -3.19 1.26 -2.79
CA VAL A 74 -4.62 1.14 -2.47
C VAL A 74 -5.39 0.80 -3.73
N VAL A 75 -6.05 -0.36 -3.74
CA VAL A 75 -6.87 -0.81 -4.87
C VAL A 75 -8.26 -0.24 -4.78
N SER A 76 -8.85 -0.26 -3.59
CA SER A 76 -10.19 0.28 -3.36
C SER A 76 -10.26 0.86 -1.95
N GLN A 77 -10.50 2.15 -1.86
CA GLN A 77 -10.70 2.83 -0.58
C GLN A 77 -12.00 2.37 0.09
N LEU A 78 -13.01 2.09 -0.73
CA LEU A 78 -14.32 1.66 -0.25
C LEU A 78 -14.26 0.29 0.42
N MET A 79 -13.52 -0.65 -0.19
CA MET A 79 -13.37 -2.02 0.31
C MET A 79 -12.21 -2.17 1.28
N GLY A 80 -11.32 -1.19 1.35
CA GLY A 80 -10.14 -1.25 2.19
C GLY A 80 -9.08 -2.24 1.70
N ASP A 81 -9.05 -2.51 0.39
CA ASP A 81 -8.10 -3.43 -0.21
C ASP A 81 -6.80 -2.70 -0.54
N VAL A 82 -5.68 -3.29 -0.15
CA VAL A 82 -4.35 -2.77 -0.47
C VAL A 82 -3.51 -3.89 -1.06
N ASP A 83 -2.88 -3.64 -2.21
CA ASP A 83 -1.88 -4.54 -2.78
C ASP A 83 -0.52 -4.19 -2.18
N VAL A 84 0.13 -5.18 -1.57
CA VAL A 84 1.48 -5.05 -1.03
C VAL A 84 2.42 -5.81 -1.94
N ARG A 85 3.45 -5.12 -2.45
CA ARG A 85 4.48 -5.71 -3.31
C ARG A 85 5.80 -5.63 -2.59
N CYS A 86 6.44 -6.78 -2.44
CA CYS A 86 7.73 -6.88 -1.76
C CYS A 86 8.76 -7.52 -2.66
N SER A 87 10.00 -7.03 -2.59
CA SER A 87 11.14 -7.61 -3.27
C SER A 87 12.28 -7.80 -2.27
N THR A 88 13.16 -8.77 -2.56
CA THR A 88 14.29 -9.07 -1.69
C THR A 88 15.58 -8.55 -2.31
N PRO A 89 16.61 -8.21 -1.48
CA PRO A 89 17.90 -7.74 -2.01
C PRO A 89 18.59 -8.75 -2.91
N ALA A 90 18.50 -10.05 -2.60
CA ALA A 90 19.15 -11.09 -3.41
C ALA A 90 18.52 -11.26 -4.78
N ASN A 91 17.20 -11.07 -4.89
CA ASN A 91 16.46 -11.21 -6.15
C ASN A 91 15.47 -10.06 -6.34
N PRO A 92 15.95 -8.84 -6.64
CA PRO A 92 15.07 -7.68 -6.75
C PRO A 92 14.09 -7.74 -7.92
N GLN A 93 14.28 -8.68 -8.85
CA GLN A 93 13.40 -8.89 -10.00
C GLN A 93 12.15 -9.69 -9.65
N ILE A 94 12.18 -10.44 -8.54
CA ILE A 94 11.04 -11.24 -8.10
C ILE A 94 10.20 -10.38 -7.16
N GLU A 95 8.94 -10.17 -7.53
CA GLU A 95 7.99 -9.44 -6.69
C GLU A 95 7.04 -10.42 -6.02
N TYR A 96 6.86 -10.27 -4.72
CA TYR A 96 5.89 -11.03 -3.93
C TYR A 96 4.70 -10.11 -3.65
N GLU A 97 3.56 -10.43 -4.24
CA GLU A 97 2.35 -9.62 -4.10
C GLU A 97 1.38 -10.26 -3.13
N PHE A 98 0.87 -9.43 -2.23
CA PHE A 98 -0.14 -9.83 -1.24
C PHE A 98 -1.30 -8.86 -1.29
N ARG A 99 -2.52 -9.38 -1.15
CA ARG A 99 -3.71 -8.56 -0.99
C ARG A 99 -4.08 -8.52 0.48
N VAL A 100 -4.19 -7.32 1.02
CA VAL A 100 -4.50 -7.10 2.44
C VAL A 100 -5.80 -6.33 2.56
N LEU A 101 -6.70 -6.82 3.42
CA LEU A 101 -7.92 -6.11 3.80
C LEU A 101 -7.65 -5.37 5.11
N LEU A 102 -7.87 -4.06 5.10
CA LEU A 102 -7.59 -3.19 6.26
C LEU A 102 -8.57 -3.40 7.42
N ASP A 103 -9.68 -4.11 7.18
CA ASP A 103 -10.66 -4.41 8.23
C ASP A 103 -10.12 -5.42 9.27
N GLY A 104 -9.02 -6.11 8.98
CA GLY A 104 -8.40 -7.07 9.86
C GLY A 104 -9.18 -8.36 10.07
N LYS A 105 -10.30 -8.55 9.40
CA LYS A 105 -11.16 -9.73 9.56
C LYS A 105 -10.64 -10.95 8.80
N ARG A 106 -9.79 -10.74 7.80
CA ARG A 106 -9.25 -11.81 6.97
C ARG A 106 -7.72 -11.70 6.94
N PRO A 107 -7.02 -12.83 6.89
CA PRO A 107 -5.58 -12.80 6.71
C PRO A 107 -5.20 -12.28 5.33
N PRO A 108 -3.99 -11.77 5.16
CA PRO A 108 -3.47 -11.42 3.84
C PRO A 108 -3.50 -12.62 2.90
N ARG A 109 -3.62 -12.35 1.60
CA ARG A 109 -3.66 -13.39 0.57
C ARG A 109 -2.51 -13.20 -0.40
N PRO A 110 -1.86 -14.30 -0.84
CA PRO A 110 -0.91 -14.18 -1.95
C PRO A 110 -1.66 -13.82 -3.22
N ALA A 111 -1.14 -12.82 -3.95
CA ALA A 111 -1.81 -12.28 -5.13
C ALA A 111 -1.08 -12.61 -6.44
N ASN A 112 0.09 -13.26 -6.38
CA ASN A 112 0.82 -13.67 -7.56
C ASN A 112 1.48 -15.05 -7.33
N PRO A 113 1.97 -15.74 -8.40
CA PRO A 113 2.57 -17.07 -8.23
C PRO A 113 3.76 -17.12 -7.28
N ALA A 114 4.60 -16.09 -7.26
CA ALA A 114 5.76 -16.05 -6.37
C ALA A 114 5.33 -16.06 -4.90
N ALA A 115 4.34 -15.25 -4.54
CA ALA A 115 3.78 -15.20 -3.19
C ALA A 115 3.07 -16.51 -2.84
N GLU A 116 2.32 -17.09 -3.78
CA GLU A 116 1.66 -18.38 -3.57
C GLU A 116 2.66 -19.49 -3.27
N GLN A 117 3.76 -19.54 -4.01
CA GLN A 117 4.82 -20.51 -3.76
C GLN A 117 5.49 -20.30 -2.41
N LEU A 118 5.73 -19.06 -2.03
CA LEU A 118 6.30 -18.74 -0.73
C LEU A 118 5.42 -19.25 0.41
N ILE A 119 4.13 -18.97 0.35
CA ILE A 119 3.17 -19.39 1.37
C ILE A 119 3.05 -20.92 1.40
N ALA A 120 3.00 -21.56 0.24
CA ALA A 120 2.95 -23.02 0.16
C ALA A 120 4.18 -23.66 0.80
N GLN A 121 5.37 -23.12 0.55
CA GLN A 121 6.60 -23.61 1.15
C GLN A 121 6.64 -23.41 2.66
N MET A 122 6.16 -22.26 3.15
CA MET A 122 6.06 -22.00 4.58
C MET A 122 5.09 -22.96 5.28
N SER A 123 3.97 -23.25 4.62
CA SER A 123 2.94 -24.13 5.18
C SER A 123 3.33 -25.62 5.13
N SER A 124 4.15 -26.03 4.17
CA SER A 124 4.56 -27.43 3.98
C SER A 124 5.83 -27.81 4.73
N ARG A 125 6.59 -26.84 5.27
CA ARG A 125 7.80 -27.15 6.01
C ARG A 125 7.47 -27.86 7.32
N PRO A 126 8.00 -29.06 7.55
CA PRO A 126 7.90 -29.68 8.86
C PRO A 126 8.73 -28.87 9.86
N ARG A 127 8.25 -28.86 11.06
CA ARG A 127 8.93 -28.14 12.15
C ARG A 127 10.27 -28.72 12.48
#